data_77622930b461bd8a2f30c4f802cede63
#
_entry.id   77622930b461bd8a2f30c4f802cede63
#
_cell.length_a   1.000
_cell.length_b   1.000
_cell.length_c   1.000
_cell.angle_alpha   90.00
_cell.angle_beta   90.00
_cell.angle_gamma   90.00
#
_symmetry.space_group_name_H-M   'P 1'
#
loop_
_entity.id
_entity.type
_entity.pdbx_description
1 polymer ?
#
loop_
_entity_poly.entity_id
_entity_poly.type
_entity_poly.pdbx_seq_one_letter_code
_entity_poly.pdbx_strand_id
1 'polypeptide(L)'
;FRPPDPSCNPYLAFSAMLMAGLDGVENRIDPGEPLDKDIYGLSPEELKDVPKMPGSLEEALGELKKDHAFLLKGDVFTEDVIGAWIENKVERELNPVRLRPTPTEFALYFDI
;
A
#
# COMPACT_ATOMS: atom_id res chain seq x y z
N PHE A 1 -5.72 10.55 -8.66
CA PHE A 1 -5.14 9.64 -7.66
C PHE A 1 -5.32 8.18 -8.10
N ARG A 2 -4.23 7.44 -8.35
CA ARG A 2 -4.26 6.08 -8.93
C ARG A 2 -3.75 4.95 -8.01
N PRO A 3 -3.24 5.18 -6.78
CA PRO A 3 -2.67 4.11 -5.97
C PRO A 3 -3.62 2.96 -5.62
N PRO A 4 -4.93 3.16 -5.35
CA PRO A 4 -5.82 2.06 -5.05
C PRO A 4 -5.99 1.12 -6.26
N ASP A 5 -5.92 -0.18 -6.01
CA ASP A 5 -6.22 -1.20 -7.00
C ASP A 5 -7.71 -1.16 -7.39
N PRO A 6 -8.08 -1.39 -8.67
CA PRO A 6 -9.48 -1.42 -9.10
C PRO A 6 -10.35 -2.45 -8.37
N SER A 7 -9.75 -3.50 -7.80
CA SER A 7 -10.45 -4.52 -7.01
C SER A 7 -10.60 -4.16 -5.52
N CYS A 8 -10.12 -2.99 -5.08
CA CYS A 8 -10.24 -2.58 -3.69
C CYS A 8 -11.71 -2.38 -3.29
N ASN A 9 -12.01 -2.57 -2.00
CA ASN A 9 -13.31 -2.19 -1.44
C ASN A 9 -13.41 -0.66 -1.42
N PRO A 10 -14.31 -0.04 -2.21
CA PRO A 10 -14.37 1.41 -2.33
C PRO A 10 -14.78 2.10 -1.04
N TYR A 11 -15.60 1.47 -0.22
CA TYR A 11 -16.03 2.05 1.06
C TYR A 11 -14.84 2.19 2.03
N LEU A 12 -14.03 1.15 2.15
CA LEU A 12 -12.82 1.20 2.99
C LEU A 12 -11.77 2.15 2.40
N ALA A 13 -11.56 2.10 1.08
CA ALA A 13 -10.58 2.96 0.41
C ALA A 13 -10.93 4.44 0.55
N PHE A 14 -12.17 4.83 0.29
CA PHE A 14 -12.59 6.23 0.41
C PHE A 14 -12.55 6.72 1.86
N SER A 15 -12.96 5.88 2.81
CA SER A 15 -12.87 6.23 4.23
C SER A 15 -11.42 6.44 4.65
N ALA A 16 -10.51 5.54 4.28
CA ALA A 16 -9.09 5.68 4.60
C ALA A 16 -8.45 6.91 3.95
N MET A 17 -8.77 7.21 2.68
CA MET A 17 -8.28 8.41 2.01
C MET A 17 -8.78 9.69 2.67
N LEU A 18 -10.06 9.72 3.07
CA LEU A 18 -10.62 10.88 3.79
C LEU A 18 -9.93 11.07 5.14
N MET A 19 -9.73 9.99 5.91
CA MET A 19 -9.05 10.03 7.20
C MET A 19 -7.60 10.52 7.07
N ALA A 20 -6.88 10.05 6.06
CA ALA A 20 -5.52 10.52 5.76
C ALA A 20 -5.50 12.01 5.40
N GLY A 21 -6.47 12.47 4.59
CA GLY A 21 -6.60 13.89 4.24
C GLY A 21 -6.90 14.76 5.45
N LEU A 22 -7.81 14.33 6.33
CA LEU A 22 -8.13 15.04 7.57
C LEU A 22 -6.93 15.12 8.50
N ASP A 23 -6.20 14.01 8.65
CA ASP A 23 -4.97 13.97 9.45
C ASP A 23 -3.92 14.96 8.93
N GLY A 24 -3.73 15.00 7.61
CA GLY A 24 -2.84 15.96 6.96
C GLY A 24 -3.22 17.42 7.26
N VAL A 25 -4.51 17.75 7.21
CA VAL A 25 -5.01 19.10 7.51
C VAL A 25 -4.86 19.44 8.99
N GLU A 26 -5.25 18.53 9.89
CA GLU A 26 -5.17 18.75 11.35
C GLU A 26 -3.73 18.94 11.82
N ASN A 27 -2.81 18.11 11.33
CA ASN A 27 -1.41 18.13 11.73
C ASN A 27 -0.56 19.06 10.86
N ARG A 28 -1.16 19.74 9.87
CA ARG A 28 -0.48 20.64 8.93
C ARG A 28 0.74 19.97 8.29
N ILE A 29 0.55 18.73 7.82
CA ILE A 29 1.60 17.95 7.17
C ILE A 29 1.93 18.61 5.84
N ASP A 30 3.20 19.02 5.68
CA ASP A 30 3.70 19.59 4.42
C ASP A 30 3.87 18.44 3.41
N PRO A 31 3.16 18.47 2.25
CA PRO A 31 3.32 17.45 1.22
C PRO A 31 4.65 17.54 0.47
N GLY A 32 5.46 18.58 0.72
CA GLY A 32 6.68 18.85 -0.02
C GLY A 32 6.44 19.52 -1.38
N GLU A 33 7.50 19.71 -2.13
CA GLU A 33 7.45 20.34 -3.46
C GLU A 33 6.85 19.40 -4.50
N PRO A 34 6.11 19.94 -5.48
CA PRO A 34 5.56 19.14 -6.58
C PRO A 34 6.68 18.55 -7.45
N LEU A 35 6.49 17.32 -7.88
CA LEU A 35 7.41 16.65 -8.79
C LEU A 35 6.96 16.84 -10.25
N ASP A 36 7.41 17.94 -10.87
CA ASP A 36 7.09 18.29 -12.27
C ASP A 36 8.08 17.66 -13.27
N LYS A 37 8.44 16.39 -13.05
CA LYS A 37 9.37 15.65 -13.91
C LYS A 37 8.73 14.39 -14.44
N ASP A 38 9.15 13.99 -15.64
CA ASP A 38 8.83 12.64 -16.15
C ASP A 38 9.63 11.60 -15.35
N ILE A 39 8.94 10.88 -14.48
CA ILE A 39 9.55 9.87 -13.59
C ILE A 39 10.24 8.76 -14.40
N TYR A 40 9.75 8.44 -15.59
CA TYR A 40 10.34 7.41 -16.45
C TYR A 40 11.67 7.81 -17.08
N GLY A 41 11.95 9.10 -17.15
CA GLY A 41 13.21 9.66 -17.66
C GLY A 41 14.25 9.94 -16.59
N LEU A 42 13.97 9.72 -15.31
CA LEU A 42 14.90 9.98 -14.22
C LEU A 42 15.99 8.92 -14.12
N SER A 43 17.21 9.37 -13.77
CA SER A 43 18.32 8.49 -13.43
C SER A 43 18.06 7.72 -12.12
N PRO A 44 18.75 6.58 -11.87
CA PRO A 44 18.63 5.85 -10.62
C PRO A 44 18.96 6.68 -9.37
N GLU A 45 19.85 7.65 -9.49
CA GLU A 45 20.19 8.58 -8.41
C GLU A 45 19.04 9.51 -8.08
N GLU A 46 18.41 10.11 -9.09
CA GLU A 46 17.27 11.02 -8.90
C GLU A 46 16.02 10.28 -8.38
N LEU A 47 15.86 9.00 -8.71
CA LEU A 47 14.75 8.17 -8.24
C LEU A 47 14.84 7.82 -6.75
N LYS A 48 16.00 7.97 -6.10
CA LYS A 48 16.14 7.67 -4.67
C LYS A 48 15.36 8.62 -3.79
N ASP A 49 15.23 9.86 -4.22
CA ASP A 49 14.55 10.92 -3.47
C ASP A 49 13.03 10.97 -3.78
N VAL A 50 12.57 10.18 -4.73
CA VAL A 50 11.14 10.10 -5.08
C VAL A 50 10.45 9.13 -4.15
N PRO A 51 9.42 9.56 -3.39
CA PRO A 51 8.62 8.66 -2.55
C PRO A 51 7.99 7.54 -3.38
N LYS A 52 8.12 6.31 -2.90
CA LYS A 52 7.60 5.12 -3.59
C LYS A 52 6.45 4.50 -2.81
N MET A 53 5.46 4.03 -3.55
CA MET A 53 4.42 3.17 -2.98
C MET A 53 5.02 1.80 -2.65
N PRO A 54 4.45 1.07 -1.67
CA PRO A 54 4.82 -0.32 -1.41
C PRO A 54 4.82 -1.16 -2.70
N GLY A 55 5.88 -1.93 -2.92
CA GLY A 55 6.06 -2.73 -4.13
C GLY A 55 5.31 -4.08 -4.10
N SER A 56 4.74 -4.44 -2.97
CA SER A 56 4.02 -5.70 -2.77
C SER A 56 2.88 -5.56 -1.78
N LEU A 57 1.93 -6.51 -1.80
CA LEU A 57 0.87 -6.59 -0.80
C LEU A 57 1.45 -6.75 0.61
N GLU A 58 2.52 -7.53 0.76
CA GLU A 58 3.18 -7.74 2.05
C GLU A 58 3.73 -6.44 2.63
N GLU A 59 4.42 -5.65 1.82
CA GLU A 59 4.92 -4.34 2.23
C GLU A 59 3.77 -3.40 2.58
N ALA A 60 2.71 -3.34 1.77
CA ALA A 60 1.55 -2.51 2.04
C ALA A 60 0.87 -2.87 3.36
N LEU A 61 0.69 -4.16 3.65
CA LEU A 61 0.15 -4.63 4.93
C LEU A 61 1.09 -4.32 6.10
N GLY A 62 2.41 -4.38 5.86
CA GLY A 62 3.42 -4.01 6.84
C GLY A 62 3.35 -2.52 7.20
N GLU A 63 3.18 -1.65 6.22
CA GLU A 63 3.02 -0.21 6.45
C GLU A 63 1.69 0.09 7.17
N LEU A 64 0.58 -0.53 6.77
CA LEU A 64 -0.70 -0.41 7.48
C LEU A 64 -0.58 -0.82 8.95
N LYS A 65 0.18 -1.87 9.25
CA LYS A 65 0.40 -2.31 10.63
C LYS A 65 1.23 -1.32 11.45
N LYS A 66 2.17 -0.64 10.82
CA LYS A 66 3.06 0.34 11.47
C LYS A 66 2.39 1.68 11.72
N ASP A 67 1.61 2.14 10.74
CA ASP A 67 1.01 3.48 10.73
C ASP A 67 -0.46 3.43 10.32
N HIS A 68 -1.34 3.36 11.32
CA HIS A 68 -2.79 3.40 11.13
C HIS A 68 -3.51 4.22 12.21
N ALA A 69 -2.77 4.92 13.08
CA ALA A 69 -3.35 5.67 14.19
C ALA A 69 -4.36 6.72 13.72
N PHE A 70 -4.13 7.34 12.56
CA PHE A 70 -5.03 8.30 11.96
C PHE A 70 -6.39 7.69 11.55
N LEU A 71 -6.43 6.39 11.23
CA LEU A 71 -7.66 5.68 10.86
C LEU A 71 -8.60 5.46 12.06
N LEU A 72 -8.04 5.41 13.27
CA LEU A 72 -8.80 5.15 14.50
C LEU A 72 -9.53 6.39 15.02
N LYS A 73 -9.20 7.57 14.53
CA LYS A 73 -9.83 8.82 14.98
C LYS A 73 -11.34 8.79 14.74
N GLY A 74 -12.11 9.15 15.76
CA GLY A 74 -13.58 9.19 15.68
C GLY A 74 -14.23 7.82 15.49
N ASP A 75 -13.53 6.74 15.80
CA ASP A 75 -14.01 5.36 15.70
C ASP A 75 -14.46 4.97 14.26
N VAL A 76 -13.86 5.60 13.23
CA VAL A 76 -14.17 5.30 11.82
C VAL A 76 -13.67 3.91 11.47
N PHE A 77 -12.45 3.57 11.88
CA PHE A 77 -11.93 2.21 11.90
C PHE A 77 -11.63 1.81 13.34
N THR A 78 -11.62 0.50 13.60
CA THR A 78 -11.26 -0.06 14.89
C THR A 78 -10.04 -0.98 14.73
N GLU A 79 -9.28 -1.19 15.80
CA GLU A 79 -8.10 -2.07 15.79
C GLU A 79 -8.42 -3.50 15.34
N ASP A 80 -9.57 -4.02 15.74
CA ASP A 80 -10.02 -5.35 15.36
C ASP A 80 -10.37 -5.45 13.87
N VAL A 81 -10.96 -4.40 13.27
CA VAL A 81 -11.23 -4.33 11.83
C VAL A 81 -9.92 -4.30 11.05
N ILE A 82 -8.96 -3.48 11.47
CA ILE A 82 -7.65 -3.40 10.80
C ILE A 82 -6.89 -4.73 10.95
N GLY A 83 -6.87 -5.31 12.16
CA GLY A 83 -6.24 -6.60 12.42
C GLY A 83 -6.85 -7.72 11.59
N ALA A 84 -8.19 -7.85 11.60
CA ALA A 84 -8.91 -8.84 10.81
C ALA A 84 -8.70 -8.66 9.29
N TRP A 85 -8.60 -7.42 8.82
CA TRP A 85 -8.30 -7.13 7.42
C TRP A 85 -6.91 -7.63 7.03
N ILE A 86 -5.90 -7.31 7.83
CA ILE A 86 -4.51 -7.76 7.60
C ILE A 86 -4.44 -9.28 7.60
N GLU A 87 -5.00 -9.94 8.61
CA GLU A 87 -5.02 -11.40 8.73
C GLU A 87 -5.70 -12.07 7.52
N ASN A 88 -6.86 -11.57 7.13
CA ASN A 88 -7.60 -12.08 5.96
C ASN A 88 -6.77 -11.96 4.67
N LYS A 89 -6.10 -10.81 4.45
CA LYS A 89 -5.25 -10.59 3.27
C LYS A 89 -4.03 -11.51 3.27
N VAL A 90 -3.41 -11.73 4.42
CA VAL A 90 -2.28 -12.67 4.53
C VAL A 90 -2.72 -14.09 4.24
N GLU A 91 -3.80 -14.56 4.86
CA GLU A 91 -4.24 -15.95 4.72
C GLU A 91 -4.83 -16.28 3.35
N ARG A 92 -5.66 -15.38 2.80
CA ARG A 92 -6.41 -15.67 1.58
C ARG A 92 -5.74 -15.22 0.29
N GLU A 93 -4.86 -14.25 0.34
CA GLU A 93 -4.24 -13.69 -0.85
C GLU A 93 -2.71 -13.91 -0.86
N LEU A 94 -2.00 -13.51 0.20
CA LEU A 94 -0.54 -13.55 0.23
C LEU A 94 0.00 -14.99 0.29
N ASN A 95 -0.44 -15.78 1.26
CA ASN A 95 0.03 -17.15 1.45
C ASN A 95 -0.28 -18.07 0.25
N PRO A 96 -1.48 -18.07 -0.34
CA PRO A 96 -1.76 -18.89 -1.52
C PRO A 96 -0.89 -18.55 -2.73
N VAL A 97 -0.54 -17.27 -2.93
CA VAL A 97 0.35 -16.87 -4.02
C VAL A 97 1.78 -17.34 -3.77
N ARG A 98 2.28 -17.18 -2.55
CA ARG A 98 3.64 -17.63 -2.16
C ARG A 98 3.86 -19.13 -2.27
N LEU A 99 2.81 -19.90 -2.04
CA LEU A 99 2.87 -21.38 -2.04
C LEU A 99 2.65 -22.01 -3.43
N ARG A 100 2.47 -21.19 -4.46
CA ARG A 100 2.24 -21.66 -5.83
C ARG A 100 3.32 -21.14 -6.77
N PRO A 101 4.03 -22.03 -7.48
CA PRO A 101 5.01 -21.59 -8.45
C PRO A 101 4.35 -20.80 -9.58
N THR A 102 5.03 -19.76 -10.00
CA THR A 102 4.60 -18.91 -11.13
C THR A 102 5.06 -19.48 -12.46
N PRO A 103 4.45 -19.09 -13.60
CA PRO A 103 4.95 -19.46 -14.93
C PRO A 103 6.43 -19.11 -15.15
N THR A 104 6.90 -18.02 -14.54
CA THR A 104 8.32 -17.60 -14.61
C THR A 104 9.24 -18.60 -13.91
N GLU A 105 8.84 -19.12 -12.74
CA GLU A 105 9.62 -20.12 -12.02
C GLU A 105 9.68 -21.44 -12.82
N PHE A 106 8.59 -21.82 -13.47
CA PHE A 106 8.62 -22.96 -14.41
C PHE A 106 9.60 -22.73 -15.56
N ALA A 107 9.58 -21.53 -16.17
CA ALA A 107 10.50 -21.21 -17.26
C ALA A 107 11.98 -21.20 -16.82
N LEU A 108 12.24 -20.81 -15.57
CA LEU A 108 13.61 -20.71 -15.03
C LEU A 108 14.17 -22.04 -14.51
N TYR A 109 13.32 -22.92 -13.97
CA TYR A 109 13.79 -24.05 -13.15
C TYR A 109 13.28 -25.42 -13.60
N PHE A 110 12.40 -25.51 -14.61
CA PHE A 110 11.80 -26.78 -15.00
C PHE A 110 12.72 -27.63 -15.92
N ASP A 111 13.62 -26.99 -16.65
CA ASP A 111 14.52 -27.64 -17.61
C ASP A 111 15.99 -27.35 -17.27
N ILE A 112 16.44 -27.92 -16.16
CA ILE A 112 17.82 -27.89 -15.67
C ILE A 112 18.43 -29.27 -15.63
#